data_80ce022bfe1f81ddc58102ed781b8916
#
_entry.id   80ce022bfe1f81ddc58102ed781b8916
#
_cell.length_a   1.000
_cell.length_b   1.000
_cell.length_c   1.000
_cell.angle_alpha   90.00
_cell.angle_beta   90.00
_cell.angle_gamma   90.00
#
_symmetry.space_group_name_H-M   'P 1'
#
loop_
_entity.id
_entity.type
_entity.pdbx_description
1 polymer ?
#
loop_
_entity_poly.entity_id
_entity_poly.type
_entity_poly.pdbx_seq_one_letter_code
_entity_poly.pdbx_strand_id
1 'polypeptide(L)'
;MKLRVALAQINPTVGDFAGNAALIQEAITSAQKQSAEIIVFPEMIVTGYPVEDLALRPSFQAASIAAVEKIAASISGEIVAVVGYLDKGPKNAVAIIHQGQIKARYFKQHLPNYGVFDEFRNFKPGDQNLVVRIQGVDVAVAICEDIWHSVDSIAARKPGLLVVPNGSPFERNKDDVRLALVKKRAQEIGAPIAYVNMTGGQDDLVFDGDTIVVGADGGVLARSAQFVDQMLIVDIECNESTSQPDLEITKSPNKVSDTQGADVATRLSDEEEIWQALVVGLRDYVSKNGFRSVVLGLSGGIDSALVAAIAIDAVGAKAVNGVAMPSKYSSDHSIEDAQALADNTGIHFRITPIAPMVDAYLSNLTLKGLAEENLQARVR
;
A
#
# COMPACT_ATOMS: atom_id res chain seq x y z
N MET A 1 -11.88 7.12 -27.80
CA MET A 1 -10.94 5.99 -28.04
C MET A 1 -10.93 5.11 -26.80
N LYS A 2 -10.57 3.81 -26.93
CA LYS A 2 -10.57 2.88 -25.78
C LYS A 2 -9.16 2.42 -25.49
N LEU A 3 -8.76 2.46 -24.23
CA LEU A 3 -7.49 1.91 -23.73
C LEU A 3 -7.76 0.81 -22.72
N ARG A 4 -7.07 -0.35 -22.84
CA ARG A 4 -7.06 -1.38 -21.81
C ARG A 4 -5.94 -1.08 -20.82
N VAL A 5 -6.33 -0.75 -19.61
CA VAL A 5 -5.43 -0.35 -18.54
C VAL A 5 -5.42 -1.41 -17.45
N ALA A 6 -4.22 -1.85 -17.06
CA ALA A 6 -3.98 -2.69 -15.89
C ALA A 6 -3.51 -1.82 -14.72
N LEU A 7 -4.12 -1.98 -13.56
CA LEU A 7 -3.76 -1.28 -12.32
C LEU A 7 -3.32 -2.34 -11.31
N ALA A 8 -2.04 -2.30 -10.94
CA ALA A 8 -1.42 -3.31 -10.07
C ALA A 8 -1.48 -2.86 -8.61
N GLN A 9 -2.52 -3.27 -7.90
CA GLN A 9 -2.61 -3.11 -6.45
C GLN A 9 -1.80 -4.23 -5.79
N ILE A 10 -0.58 -3.94 -5.38
CA ILE A 10 0.37 -4.94 -4.86
C ILE A 10 1.09 -4.42 -3.61
N ASN A 11 1.68 -5.34 -2.85
CA ASN A 11 2.28 -5.14 -1.54
C ASN A 11 3.82 -5.19 -1.62
N PRO A 12 4.53 -4.06 -1.82
CA PRO A 12 5.98 -4.03 -1.83
C PRO A 12 6.56 -4.09 -0.41
N THR A 13 7.84 -4.45 -0.32
CA THR A 13 8.61 -4.37 0.91
C THR A 13 9.68 -3.29 0.79
N VAL A 14 9.78 -2.38 1.77
CA VAL A 14 10.78 -1.32 1.75
C VAL A 14 12.19 -1.90 1.76
N GLY A 15 12.99 -1.48 0.76
CA GLY A 15 14.38 -1.91 0.59
C GLY A 15 14.58 -3.27 -0.09
N ASP A 16 13.54 -4.06 -0.33
CA ASP A 16 13.64 -5.31 -1.08
C ASP A 16 13.55 -5.07 -2.59
N PHE A 17 14.60 -4.51 -3.17
CA PHE A 17 14.65 -4.23 -4.60
C PHE A 17 14.45 -5.47 -5.48
N ALA A 18 14.93 -6.63 -5.03
CA ALA A 18 14.83 -7.87 -5.79
C ALA A 18 13.41 -8.45 -5.76
N GLY A 19 12.79 -8.52 -4.59
CA GLY A 19 11.42 -8.98 -4.42
C GLY A 19 10.43 -8.04 -5.12
N ASN A 20 10.56 -6.73 -4.93
CA ASN A 20 9.71 -5.75 -5.59
C ASN A 20 9.83 -5.81 -7.13
N ALA A 21 11.06 -5.98 -7.65
CA ALA A 21 11.27 -6.16 -9.08
C ALA A 21 10.59 -7.44 -9.62
N ALA A 22 10.62 -8.53 -8.86
CA ALA A 22 9.94 -9.78 -9.23
C ALA A 22 8.42 -9.59 -9.28
N LEU A 23 7.81 -8.93 -8.27
CA LEU A 23 6.40 -8.58 -8.26
C LEU A 23 6.00 -7.74 -9.48
N ILE A 24 6.79 -6.72 -9.81
CA ILE A 24 6.57 -5.86 -10.98
C ILE A 24 6.62 -6.68 -12.28
N GLN A 25 7.61 -7.55 -12.46
CA GLN A 25 7.76 -8.38 -13.66
C GLN A 25 6.62 -9.39 -13.82
N GLU A 26 6.16 -10.00 -12.71
CA GLU A 26 5.02 -10.90 -12.71
C GLU A 26 3.72 -10.17 -13.12
N ALA A 27 3.49 -8.99 -12.55
CA ALA A 27 2.35 -8.15 -12.87
C ALA A 27 2.36 -7.72 -14.35
N ILE A 28 3.50 -7.30 -14.90
CA ILE A 28 3.64 -6.96 -16.33
C ILE A 28 3.33 -8.17 -17.21
N THR A 29 3.87 -9.33 -16.87
CA THR A 29 3.62 -10.57 -17.60
C THR A 29 2.13 -10.95 -17.60
N SER A 30 1.45 -10.78 -16.47
CA SER A 30 0.02 -11.01 -16.34
C SER A 30 -0.80 -10.01 -17.16
N ALA A 31 -0.44 -8.72 -17.13
CA ALA A 31 -1.09 -7.67 -17.90
C ALA A 31 -0.96 -7.89 -19.42
N GLN A 32 0.24 -8.30 -19.88
CA GLN A 32 0.48 -8.64 -21.28
C GLN A 32 -0.39 -9.81 -21.78
N LYS A 33 -0.57 -10.85 -20.96
CA LYS A 33 -1.46 -11.98 -21.28
C LYS A 33 -2.91 -11.56 -21.46
N GLN A 34 -3.31 -10.47 -20.81
CA GLN A 34 -4.65 -9.89 -20.88
C GLN A 34 -4.73 -8.74 -21.89
N SER A 35 -3.69 -8.57 -22.72
CA SER A 35 -3.61 -7.55 -23.77
C SER A 35 -3.76 -6.11 -23.25
N ALA A 36 -3.28 -5.83 -22.03
CA ALA A 36 -3.22 -4.47 -21.50
C ALA A 36 -2.22 -3.63 -22.31
N GLU A 37 -2.62 -2.41 -22.63
CA GLU A 37 -1.79 -1.44 -23.36
C GLU A 37 -0.95 -0.59 -22.42
N ILE A 38 -1.47 -0.37 -21.20
CA ILE A 38 -0.78 0.31 -20.11
C ILE A 38 -0.91 -0.55 -18.85
N ILE A 39 0.18 -0.64 -18.07
CA ILE A 39 0.13 -1.06 -16.68
C ILE A 39 0.64 0.04 -15.77
N VAL A 40 -0.12 0.34 -14.72
CA VAL A 40 0.22 1.38 -13.73
C VAL A 40 0.48 0.72 -12.38
N PHE A 41 1.62 1.03 -11.80
CA PHE A 41 2.03 0.59 -10.47
C PHE A 41 1.85 1.70 -9.44
N PRO A 42 1.79 1.36 -8.14
CA PRO A 42 1.78 2.32 -7.05
C PRO A 42 3.02 3.22 -7.01
N GLU A 43 2.90 4.30 -6.27
CA GLU A 43 3.99 5.21 -5.92
C GLU A 43 5.15 4.43 -5.28
N MET A 44 6.40 4.74 -5.69
CA MET A 44 7.64 4.18 -5.13
C MET A 44 7.67 2.63 -5.06
N ILE A 45 6.98 1.93 -5.95
CA ILE A 45 6.85 0.47 -5.90
C ILE A 45 8.20 -0.26 -5.95
N VAL A 46 9.22 0.31 -6.61
CA VAL A 46 10.56 -0.28 -6.70
C VAL A 46 11.27 -0.32 -5.35
N THR A 47 11.10 0.71 -4.54
CA THR A 47 11.73 0.84 -3.22
C THR A 47 10.86 0.34 -2.08
N GLY A 48 9.55 0.20 -2.30
CA GLY A 48 8.53 0.24 -1.27
C GLY A 48 8.34 1.66 -0.72
N TYR A 49 7.27 1.88 0.06
CA TYR A 49 6.91 3.18 0.65
C TYR A 49 6.35 2.98 2.06
N PRO A 50 6.66 3.87 3.03
CA PRO A 50 7.57 5.02 2.93
C PRO A 50 9.04 4.63 3.11
N VAL A 51 9.93 5.35 2.45
CA VAL A 51 11.39 5.10 2.53
C VAL A 51 12.12 5.98 3.55
N GLU A 52 11.43 6.95 4.11
CA GLU A 52 11.93 7.86 5.13
C GLU A 52 13.33 8.42 4.79
N ASP A 53 14.26 8.43 5.75
CA ASP A 53 15.63 8.92 5.60
C ASP A 53 16.50 8.08 4.64
N LEU A 54 16.05 6.87 4.27
CA LEU A 54 16.73 6.08 3.24
C LEU A 54 16.77 6.83 1.90
N ALA A 55 15.78 7.69 1.62
CA ALA A 55 15.76 8.53 0.44
C ALA A 55 17.00 9.42 0.32
N LEU A 56 17.59 9.84 1.44
CA LEU A 56 18.76 10.71 1.49
C LEU A 56 20.09 9.97 1.25
N ARG A 57 20.07 8.62 1.27
CA ARG A 57 21.30 7.81 1.12
C ARG A 57 21.64 7.61 -0.36
N PRO A 58 22.81 8.08 -0.84
CA PRO A 58 23.18 7.95 -2.25
C PRO A 58 23.21 6.50 -2.75
N SER A 59 23.59 5.53 -1.90
CA SER A 59 23.61 4.12 -2.23
C SER A 59 22.21 3.56 -2.45
N PHE A 60 21.22 4.00 -1.66
CA PHE A 60 19.83 3.59 -1.79
C PHE A 60 19.20 4.17 -3.07
N GLN A 61 19.47 5.45 -3.37
CA GLN A 61 19.08 6.07 -4.64
C GLN A 61 19.67 5.33 -5.84
N ALA A 62 20.98 5.01 -5.80
CA ALA A 62 21.65 4.27 -6.86
C ALA A 62 21.07 2.86 -7.06
N ALA A 63 20.74 2.16 -5.96
CA ALA A 63 20.09 0.84 -6.01
C ALA A 63 18.69 0.92 -6.65
N SER A 64 17.90 1.95 -6.31
CA SER A 64 16.58 2.18 -6.91
C SER A 64 16.68 2.42 -8.43
N ILE A 65 17.62 3.27 -8.85
CA ILE A 65 17.85 3.57 -10.27
C ILE A 65 18.28 2.31 -11.01
N ALA A 66 19.24 1.55 -10.49
CA ALA A 66 19.69 0.31 -11.10
C ALA A 66 18.55 -0.73 -11.19
N ALA A 67 17.67 -0.79 -10.17
CA ALA A 67 16.52 -1.68 -10.17
C ALA A 67 15.51 -1.30 -11.26
N VAL A 68 15.12 -0.01 -11.38
CA VAL A 68 14.17 0.42 -12.41
C VAL A 68 14.75 0.28 -13.82
N GLU A 69 16.05 0.48 -14.02
CA GLU A 69 16.72 0.25 -15.30
C GLU A 69 16.73 -1.24 -15.68
N LYS A 70 16.95 -2.12 -14.70
CA LYS A 70 16.87 -3.57 -14.90
C LYS A 70 15.44 -4.02 -15.22
N ILE A 71 14.44 -3.48 -14.52
CA ILE A 71 13.03 -3.72 -14.82
C ILE A 71 12.73 -3.25 -16.24
N ALA A 72 13.15 -2.04 -16.61
CA ALA A 72 12.94 -1.51 -17.95
C ALA A 72 13.50 -2.43 -19.03
N ALA A 73 14.76 -2.88 -18.88
CA ALA A 73 15.41 -3.76 -19.82
C ALA A 73 14.70 -5.13 -20.00
N SER A 74 13.92 -5.57 -19.01
CA SER A 74 13.15 -6.83 -19.08
C SER A 74 11.81 -6.71 -19.80
N ILE A 75 11.30 -5.48 -20.02
CA ILE A 75 10.00 -5.26 -20.65
C ILE A 75 10.12 -5.35 -22.16
N SER A 76 9.43 -6.31 -22.74
CA SER A 76 9.30 -6.50 -24.18
C SER A 76 7.84 -6.32 -24.64
N GLY A 77 7.64 -6.21 -25.97
CA GLY A 77 6.29 -6.02 -26.54
C GLY A 77 5.82 -4.57 -26.48
N GLU A 78 4.51 -4.40 -26.69
CA GLU A 78 3.91 -3.07 -26.92
C GLU A 78 3.36 -2.41 -25.64
N ILE A 79 3.36 -3.12 -24.51
CA ILE A 79 2.86 -2.58 -23.24
C ILE A 79 3.71 -1.40 -22.76
N VAL A 80 3.05 -0.37 -22.26
CA VAL A 80 3.69 0.76 -21.58
C VAL A 80 3.55 0.58 -20.07
N ALA A 81 4.66 0.58 -19.34
CA ALA A 81 4.62 0.47 -17.88
C ALA A 81 4.91 1.82 -17.21
N VAL A 82 4.08 2.17 -16.22
CA VAL A 82 4.17 3.36 -15.38
C VAL A 82 4.64 2.91 -14.00
N VAL A 83 5.92 3.09 -13.67
CA VAL A 83 6.58 2.47 -12.51
C VAL A 83 7.12 3.52 -11.56
N GLY A 84 6.62 3.54 -10.30
CA GLY A 84 7.08 4.42 -9.23
C GLY A 84 8.45 4.00 -8.68
N TYR A 85 9.38 4.93 -8.50
CA TYR A 85 10.73 4.65 -7.98
C TYR A 85 11.35 5.90 -7.33
N LEU A 86 12.46 5.72 -6.62
CA LEU A 86 13.28 6.81 -6.11
C LEU A 86 14.38 7.16 -7.12
N ASP A 87 14.36 8.39 -7.64
CA ASP A 87 15.42 8.92 -8.51
C ASP A 87 16.45 9.73 -7.68
N LYS A 88 17.58 10.03 -8.33
CA LYS A 88 18.64 10.82 -7.71
C LYS A 88 18.17 12.23 -7.35
N GLY A 89 18.75 12.76 -6.30
CA GLY A 89 18.61 14.13 -5.96
C GLY A 89 17.71 14.57 -4.81
N PRO A 90 17.21 13.70 -3.89
CA PRO A 90 16.29 12.56 -4.01
C PRO A 90 14.93 13.02 -4.58
N LYS A 91 14.36 12.30 -5.49
CA LYS A 91 13.06 12.62 -6.09
C LYS A 91 12.13 11.40 -6.09
N ASN A 92 10.92 11.60 -5.63
CA ASN A 92 9.83 10.66 -5.81
C ASN A 92 9.40 10.71 -7.28
N ALA A 93 9.57 9.62 -8.01
CA ALA A 93 9.53 9.62 -9.46
C ALA A 93 8.69 8.49 -10.03
N VAL A 94 8.20 8.72 -11.24
CA VAL A 94 7.62 7.69 -12.11
C VAL A 94 8.45 7.57 -13.39
N ALA A 95 8.79 6.35 -13.77
CA ALA A 95 9.36 6.00 -15.05
C ALA A 95 8.28 5.51 -16.00
N ILE A 96 8.23 6.06 -17.21
CA ILE A 96 7.42 5.56 -18.31
C ILE A 96 8.31 4.66 -19.17
N ILE A 97 7.99 3.38 -19.18
CA ILE A 97 8.85 2.35 -19.75
C ILE A 97 8.15 1.70 -20.97
N HIS A 98 8.87 1.55 -22.05
CA HIS A 98 8.40 0.87 -23.25
C HIS A 98 9.56 0.26 -24.02
N GLN A 99 9.38 -1.00 -24.46
CA GLN A 99 10.37 -1.72 -25.31
C GLN A 99 11.80 -1.64 -24.76
N GLY A 100 11.98 -2.06 -23.50
CA GLY A 100 13.30 -2.15 -22.88
C GLY A 100 13.91 -0.82 -22.42
N GLN A 101 13.21 0.31 -22.54
CA GLN A 101 13.76 1.64 -22.30
C GLN A 101 12.85 2.51 -21.45
N ILE A 102 13.45 3.32 -20.59
CA ILE A 102 12.76 4.43 -19.92
C ILE A 102 12.61 5.57 -20.94
N LYS A 103 11.39 5.83 -21.38
CA LYS A 103 11.08 6.84 -22.40
C LYS A 103 10.91 8.24 -21.82
N ALA A 104 10.33 8.34 -20.62
CA ALA A 104 10.11 9.61 -19.92
C ALA A 104 10.14 9.40 -18.41
N ARG A 105 10.29 10.48 -17.65
CA ARG A 105 10.22 10.52 -16.19
C ARG A 105 9.32 11.67 -15.75
N TYR A 106 8.54 11.41 -14.71
CA TYR A 106 7.78 12.43 -13.99
C TYR A 106 8.24 12.47 -12.54
N PHE A 107 8.26 13.64 -11.95
CA PHE A 107 8.66 13.86 -10.56
C PHE A 107 7.53 14.52 -9.80
N LYS A 108 7.18 13.94 -8.63
CA LYS A 108 6.14 14.45 -7.73
C LYS A 108 6.37 15.92 -7.42
N GLN A 109 5.33 16.75 -7.60
CA GLN A 109 5.43 18.21 -7.45
C GLN A 109 5.06 18.66 -6.04
N HIS A 110 4.09 17.98 -5.42
CA HIS A 110 3.60 18.31 -4.08
C HIS A 110 4.03 17.26 -3.08
N LEU A 111 4.78 17.69 -2.07
CA LEU A 111 5.37 16.81 -1.04
C LEU A 111 4.60 17.01 0.28
N PRO A 112 3.81 16.03 0.73
CA PRO A 112 3.04 16.17 1.96
C PRO A 112 3.96 16.23 3.19
N ASN A 113 3.58 17.09 4.16
CA ASN A 113 4.27 17.27 5.44
C ASN A 113 3.27 17.43 6.57
N TYR A 114 2.36 16.48 6.68
CA TYR A 114 1.29 16.44 7.69
C TYR A 114 0.94 14.97 8.04
N GLY A 115 0.35 14.77 9.22
CA GLY A 115 -0.01 13.43 9.67
C GLY A 115 1.21 12.51 9.75
N VAL A 116 1.18 11.44 8.98
CA VAL A 116 2.26 10.44 8.90
C VAL A 116 3.32 10.77 7.83
N PHE A 117 3.12 11.85 7.06
CA PHE A 117 3.99 12.20 5.96
C PHE A 117 5.07 13.20 6.38
N ASP A 118 6.30 12.96 5.95
CA ASP A 118 7.46 13.85 6.11
C ASP A 118 8.29 13.92 4.80
N GLU A 119 7.56 14.05 3.68
CA GLU A 119 8.22 14.03 2.37
C GLU A 119 8.99 15.31 2.08
N PHE A 120 8.54 16.45 2.59
CA PHE A 120 9.22 17.73 2.37
C PHE A 120 10.67 17.71 2.86
N ARG A 121 10.96 16.98 3.94
CA ARG A 121 12.32 16.83 4.47
C ARG A 121 13.17 15.88 3.62
N ASN A 122 12.55 14.85 3.04
CA ASN A 122 13.23 13.73 2.44
C ASN A 122 13.37 13.84 0.92
N PHE A 123 12.52 14.62 0.24
CA PHE A 123 12.48 14.70 -1.22
C PHE A 123 12.59 16.14 -1.74
N LYS A 124 12.94 16.25 -3.01
CA LYS A 124 12.88 17.48 -3.79
C LYS A 124 11.73 17.43 -4.77
N PRO A 125 10.90 18.50 -4.85
CA PRO A 125 9.77 18.51 -5.77
C PRO A 125 10.20 18.55 -7.23
N GLY A 126 9.31 18.06 -8.10
CA GLY A 126 9.31 18.33 -9.52
C GLY A 126 8.68 19.70 -9.83
N ASP A 127 8.73 20.10 -11.10
CA ASP A 127 8.24 21.41 -11.56
C ASP A 127 7.54 21.35 -12.94
N GLN A 128 7.41 20.15 -13.54
CA GLN A 128 6.86 19.98 -14.89
C GLN A 128 5.80 18.92 -14.94
N ASN A 129 4.71 19.18 -15.65
CA ASN A 129 3.73 18.18 -16.02
C ASN A 129 4.29 17.28 -17.11
N LEU A 130 3.82 16.04 -17.17
CA LEU A 130 4.15 15.09 -18.22
C LEU A 130 2.86 14.57 -18.87
N VAL A 131 2.81 14.68 -20.19
CA VAL A 131 1.76 14.09 -21.03
C VAL A 131 2.42 13.26 -22.11
N VAL A 132 2.16 11.97 -22.13
CA VAL A 132 2.68 11.03 -23.15
C VAL A 132 1.54 10.49 -23.99
N ARG A 133 1.77 10.32 -25.30
CA ARG A 133 0.78 9.72 -26.19
C ARG A 133 0.98 8.23 -26.29
N ILE A 134 -0.06 7.48 -25.95
CA ILE A 134 -0.09 6.01 -26.00
C ILE A 134 -1.32 5.59 -26.78
N GLN A 135 -1.14 4.86 -27.87
CA GLN A 135 -2.24 4.37 -28.73
C GLN A 135 -3.20 5.48 -29.19
N GLY A 136 -2.66 6.68 -29.40
CA GLY A 136 -3.44 7.86 -29.81
C GLY A 136 -4.15 8.60 -28.69
N VAL A 137 -4.01 8.17 -27.43
CA VAL A 137 -4.56 8.85 -26.24
C VAL A 137 -3.46 9.61 -25.51
N ASP A 138 -3.70 10.86 -25.16
CA ASP A 138 -2.81 11.67 -24.32
C ASP A 138 -3.00 11.29 -22.85
N VAL A 139 -2.01 10.66 -22.27
CA VAL A 139 -2.01 10.19 -20.89
C VAL A 139 -1.16 11.13 -20.04
N ALA A 140 -1.80 11.83 -19.11
CA ALA A 140 -1.13 12.64 -18.09
C ALA A 140 -0.76 11.79 -16.88
N VAL A 141 0.28 12.22 -16.16
CA VAL A 141 0.78 11.56 -14.95
C VAL A 141 0.78 12.53 -13.79
N ALA A 142 0.30 12.08 -12.64
CA ALA A 142 0.43 12.76 -11.35
C ALA A 142 0.77 11.71 -10.28
N ILE A 143 1.40 12.08 -9.17
CA ILE A 143 1.72 11.17 -8.07
C ILE A 143 0.99 11.63 -6.81
N CYS A 144 0.09 10.78 -6.31
CA CYS A 144 -0.54 10.85 -4.99
C CYS A 144 -0.99 12.27 -4.58
N GLU A 145 -0.18 13.00 -3.81
CA GLU A 145 -0.46 14.34 -3.29
C GLU A 145 -0.73 15.37 -4.39
N ASP A 146 -0.22 15.17 -5.60
CA ASP A 146 -0.39 16.13 -6.69
C ASP A 146 -1.87 16.41 -7.00
N ILE A 147 -2.74 15.41 -6.86
CA ILE A 147 -4.18 15.60 -7.10
C ILE A 147 -4.95 16.22 -5.93
N TRP A 148 -4.34 16.37 -4.76
CA TRP A 148 -4.95 17.08 -3.63
C TRP A 148 -4.86 18.60 -3.80
N HIS A 149 -3.97 19.06 -4.67
CA HIS A 149 -3.80 20.46 -5.07
C HIS A 149 -4.57 20.78 -6.36
N SER A 150 -4.44 22.01 -6.89
CA SER A 150 -5.05 22.37 -8.17
C SER A 150 -4.51 21.52 -9.32
N VAL A 151 -5.40 21.03 -10.15
CA VAL A 151 -5.10 20.29 -11.37
C VAL A 151 -5.25 21.12 -12.65
N ASP A 152 -5.36 22.45 -12.53
CA ASP A 152 -5.60 23.36 -13.67
C ASP A 152 -4.51 23.25 -14.75
N SER A 153 -3.25 23.06 -14.34
CA SER A 153 -2.12 22.88 -15.27
C SER A 153 -2.22 21.57 -16.06
N ILE A 154 -2.78 20.52 -15.46
CA ILE A 154 -3.06 19.23 -16.13
C ILE A 154 -4.27 19.38 -17.03
N ALA A 155 -5.35 19.99 -16.55
CA ALA A 155 -6.59 20.23 -17.32
C ALA A 155 -6.32 21.07 -18.58
N ALA A 156 -5.45 22.07 -18.50
CA ALA A 156 -5.03 22.89 -19.64
C ALA A 156 -4.37 22.07 -20.77
N ARG A 157 -3.76 20.91 -20.45
CA ARG A 157 -3.18 19.98 -21.43
C ARG A 157 -4.22 19.08 -22.09
N LYS A 158 -5.49 19.09 -21.64
CA LYS A 158 -6.61 18.30 -22.16
C LYS A 158 -6.26 16.82 -22.37
N PRO A 159 -5.81 16.11 -21.32
CA PRO A 159 -5.49 14.70 -21.45
C PRO A 159 -6.73 13.86 -21.76
N GLY A 160 -6.53 12.72 -22.38
CA GLY A 160 -7.56 11.70 -22.57
C GLY A 160 -7.70 10.78 -21.36
N LEU A 161 -6.66 10.68 -20.54
CA LEU A 161 -6.59 9.89 -19.30
C LEU A 161 -5.59 10.53 -18.34
N LEU A 162 -5.88 10.54 -17.05
CA LEU A 162 -4.90 10.79 -15.99
C LEU A 162 -4.62 9.49 -15.23
N VAL A 163 -3.35 9.11 -15.11
CA VAL A 163 -2.91 8.00 -14.24
C VAL A 163 -2.26 8.55 -12.97
N VAL A 164 -2.63 7.98 -11.82
CA VAL A 164 -2.20 8.47 -10.51
C VAL A 164 -1.68 7.30 -9.65
N PRO A 165 -0.36 7.01 -9.67
CA PRO A 165 0.32 6.17 -8.69
C PRO A 165 0.23 6.74 -7.28
N ASN A 166 -0.13 5.90 -6.29
CA ASN A 166 -0.30 6.32 -4.90
C ASN A 166 0.36 5.36 -3.90
N GLY A 167 0.78 5.95 -2.77
CA GLY A 167 1.11 5.28 -1.52
C GLY A 167 0.30 5.91 -0.39
N SER A 168 -1.04 5.90 -0.54
CA SER A 168 -1.95 6.52 0.43
C SER A 168 -2.30 5.52 1.54
N PRO A 169 -1.85 5.75 2.79
CA PRO A 169 -2.12 4.84 3.89
C PRO A 169 -3.59 4.86 4.30
N PHE A 170 -4.01 3.74 4.88
CA PHE A 170 -5.32 3.59 5.49
C PHE A 170 -5.48 4.55 6.69
N GLU A 171 -6.59 5.24 6.70
CA GLU A 171 -7.16 5.95 7.85
C GLU A 171 -8.68 5.69 7.81
N ARG A 172 -9.31 5.64 8.95
CA ARG A 172 -10.76 5.45 9.02
C ARG A 172 -11.49 6.50 8.19
N ASN A 173 -12.41 6.08 7.32
CA ASN A 173 -13.19 6.90 6.38
C ASN A 173 -12.37 7.62 5.29
N LYS A 174 -11.10 7.32 5.10
CA LYS A 174 -10.26 7.99 4.10
C LYS A 174 -10.61 7.57 2.68
N ASP A 175 -11.10 6.38 2.48
CA ASP A 175 -11.57 5.87 1.20
C ASP A 175 -12.71 6.73 0.62
N ASP A 176 -13.66 7.20 1.44
CA ASP A 176 -14.69 8.15 1.03
C ASP A 176 -14.11 9.49 0.61
N VAL A 177 -13.11 9.98 1.34
CA VAL A 177 -12.43 11.24 1.01
C VAL A 177 -11.64 11.11 -0.30
N ARG A 178 -10.94 9.98 -0.50
CA ARG A 178 -10.21 9.67 -1.75
C ARG A 178 -11.16 9.59 -2.94
N LEU A 179 -12.24 8.84 -2.80
CA LEU A 179 -13.24 8.69 -3.87
C LEU A 179 -13.85 10.03 -4.25
N ALA A 180 -14.25 10.85 -3.27
CA ALA A 180 -14.79 12.17 -3.50
C ALA A 180 -13.79 13.10 -4.24
N LEU A 181 -12.52 13.05 -3.84
CA LEU A 181 -11.44 13.79 -4.48
C LEU A 181 -11.26 13.35 -5.94
N VAL A 182 -11.11 12.05 -6.20
CA VAL A 182 -10.88 11.53 -7.56
C VAL A 182 -12.04 11.88 -8.48
N LYS A 183 -13.30 11.77 -8.03
CA LYS A 183 -14.49 12.21 -8.78
C LYS A 183 -14.44 13.69 -9.14
N LYS A 184 -14.12 14.53 -8.16
CA LYS A 184 -13.99 15.97 -8.38
C LYS A 184 -12.90 16.28 -9.42
N ARG A 185 -11.72 15.65 -9.31
CA ARG A 185 -10.61 15.87 -10.24
C ARG A 185 -10.92 15.37 -11.64
N ALA A 186 -11.59 14.23 -11.80
CA ALA A 186 -12.02 13.74 -13.10
C ALA A 186 -12.93 14.74 -13.81
N GLN A 187 -13.88 15.33 -13.09
CA GLN A 187 -14.77 16.37 -13.63
C GLN A 187 -14.03 17.68 -13.96
N GLU A 188 -13.10 18.13 -13.12
CA GLU A 188 -12.29 19.34 -13.37
C GLU A 188 -11.37 19.20 -14.58
N ILE A 189 -10.78 18.03 -14.77
CA ILE A 189 -9.90 17.72 -15.91
C ILE A 189 -10.72 17.43 -17.19
N GLY A 190 -11.95 16.94 -17.02
CA GLY A 190 -12.79 16.46 -18.12
C GLY A 190 -12.30 15.16 -18.75
N ALA A 191 -11.58 14.33 -17.98
CA ALA A 191 -11.02 13.05 -18.42
C ALA A 191 -11.14 11.98 -17.33
N PRO A 192 -11.19 10.68 -17.67
CA PRO A 192 -11.10 9.60 -16.71
C PRO A 192 -9.81 9.66 -15.87
N ILE A 193 -9.89 9.16 -14.64
CA ILE A 193 -8.74 8.99 -13.74
C ILE A 193 -8.61 7.53 -13.38
N ALA A 194 -7.40 7.00 -13.56
CA ALA A 194 -6.97 5.69 -13.09
C ALA A 194 -6.06 5.88 -11.85
N TYR A 195 -6.64 5.72 -10.66
CA TYR A 195 -6.01 5.91 -9.36
C TYR A 195 -5.58 4.53 -8.84
N VAL A 196 -4.28 4.23 -8.79
CA VAL A 196 -3.75 2.98 -8.28
C VAL A 196 -3.09 3.21 -6.92
N ASN A 197 -3.46 2.40 -5.92
CA ASN A 197 -2.87 2.46 -4.59
C ASN A 197 -2.20 1.13 -4.25
N MET A 198 -1.19 1.17 -3.36
CA MET A 198 -0.59 -0.05 -2.82
C MET A 198 -1.46 -0.65 -1.72
N THR A 199 -1.21 -1.91 -1.41
CA THR A 199 -1.79 -2.61 -0.26
C THR A 199 -0.69 -3.13 0.66
N GLY A 200 -1.07 -3.61 1.84
CA GLY A 200 -0.16 -4.24 2.79
C GLY A 200 0.23 -3.37 3.98
N GLY A 201 1.01 -3.94 4.89
CA GLY A 201 1.57 -3.27 6.06
C GLY A 201 3.06 -2.97 5.87
N GLN A 202 3.50 -1.80 6.33
CA GLN A 202 4.90 -1.42 6.37
C GLN A 202 5.16 -0.56 7.61
N ASP A 203 5.98 -1.09 8.53
CA ASP A 203 6.24 -0.46 9.83
C ASP A 203 4.92 -0.11 10.57
N ASP A 204 4.67 1.15 10.85
CA ASP A 204 3.46 1.61 11.54
C ASP A 204 2.30 1.95 10.59
N LEU A 205 2.46 1.75 9.28
CA LEU A 205 1.45 2.07 8.28
C LEU A 205 0.82 0.82 7.67
N VAL A 206 -0.45 0.95 7.35
CA VAL A 206 -1.20 -0.03 6.56
C VAL A 206 -1.77 0.66 5.34
N PHE A 207 -1.71 -0.01 4.21
CA PHE A 207 -2.28 0.44 2.94
C PHE A 207 -3.44 -0.47 2.57
N ASP A 208 -4.58 0.11 2.33
CA ASP A 208 -5.82 -0.62 2.03
C ASP A 208 -6.00 -0.95 0.55
N GLY A 209 -5.16 -0.42 -0.32
CA GLY A 209 -5.38 -0.53 -1.75
C GLY A 209 -6.51 0.37 -2.19
N ASP A 210 -7.69 -0.20 -2.42
CA ASP A 210 -8.86 0.54 -2.88
C ASP A 210 -8.59 1.31 -4.19
N THR A 211 -7.93 0.63 -5.13
CA THR A 211 -7.64 1.15 -6.46
C THR A 211 -8.94 1.42 -7.20
N ILE A 212 -9.09 2.61 -7.79
CA ILE A 212 -10.34 3.05 -8.44
C ILE A 212 -10.11 3.65 -9.82
N VAL A 213 -11.06 3.44 -10.70
CA VAL A 213 -11.16 4.15 -11.99
C VAL A 213 -12.46 4.93 -12.01
N VAL A 214 -12.35 6.21 -12.29
CA VAL A 214 -13.48 7.14 -12.34
C VAL A 214 -13.55 7.76 -13.72
N GLY A 215 -14.74 7.79 -14.31
CA GLY A 215 -15.01 8.44 -15.60
C GLY A 215 -14.98 9.96 -15.52
N ALA A 216 -14.90 10.63 -16.66
CA ALA A 216 -14.90 12.09 -16.76
C ALA A 216 -16.15 12.74 -16.14
N ASP A 217 -17.27 12.02 -16.07
CA ASP A 217 -18.51 12.43 -15.42
C ASP A 217 -18.51 12.26 -13.89
N GLY A 218 -17.49 11.63 -13.33
CA GLY A 218 -17.39 11.27 -11.91
C GLY A 218 -18.02 9.92 -11.57
N GLY A 219 -18.49 9.13 -12.54
CA GLY A 219 -18.97 7.76 -12.34
C GLY A 219 -17.82 6.80 -12.03
N VAL A 220 -18.01 5.88 -11.07
CA VAL A 220 -17.04 4.82 -10.80
C VAL A 220 -17.14 3.76 -11.89
N LEU A 221 -16.06 3.55 -12.63
CA LEU A 221 -15.98 2.57 -13.71
C LEU A 221 -15.45 1.21 -13.22
N ALA A 222 -14.53 1.22 -12.27
CA ALA A 222 -13.94 0.02 -11.68
C ALA A 222 -13.43 0.31 -10.28
N ARG A 223 -13.36 -0.72 -9.41
CA ARG A 223 -12.84 -0.63 -8.05
C ARG A 223 -12.28 -1.97 -7.61
N SER A 224 -11.07 -1.99 -7.06
CA SER A 224 -10.49 -3.18 -6.44
C SER A 224 -11.03 -3.43 -5.04
N ALA A 225 -10.95 -4.68 -4.58
CA ALA A 225 -11.19 -5.00 -3.17
C ALA A 225 -10.10 -4.39 -2.28
N GLN A 226 -10.49 -4.07 -1.03
CA GLN A 226 -9.57 -3.52 -0.03
C GLN A 226 -8.70 -4.62 0.60
N PHE A 227 -7.49 -4.26 1.03
CA PHE A 227 -6.52 -5.09 1.79
C PHE A 227 -6.05 -6.37 1.11
N VAL A 228 -6.18 -6.49 -0.20
CA VAL A 228 -5.73 -7.65 -0.99
C VAL A 228 -4.87 -7.23 -2.17
N ASP A 229 -3.93 -8.07 -2.56
CA ASP A 229 -3.21 -7.92 -3.82
C ASP A 229 -4.16 -8.25 -4.97
N GLN A 230 -4.30 -7.33 -5.93
CA GLN A 230 -5.20 -7.49 -7.07
C GLN A 230 -4.69 -6.76 -8.30
N MET A 231 -4.82 -7.37 -9.46
CA MET A 231 -4.68 -6.69 -10.76
C MET A 231 -6.08 -6.34 -11.25
N LEU A 232 -6.39 -5.04 -11.29
CA LEU A 232 -7.63 -4.54 -11.88
C LEU A 232 -7.38 -4.24 -13.36
N ILE A 233 -8.14 -4.86 -14.26
CA ILE A 233 -8.05 -4.61 -15.71
C ILE A 233 -9.36 -4.02 -16.18
N VAL A 234 -9.27 -2.91 -16.89
CA VAL A 234 -10.43 -2.14 -17.32
C VAL A 234 -10.21 -1.51 -18.69
N ASP A 235 -11.24 -1.57 -19.52
CA ASP A 235 -11.28 -0.86 -20.80
C ASP A 235 -11.87 0.53 -20.56
N ILE A 236 -11.03 1.56 -20.62
CA ILE A 236 -11.40 2.95 -20.34
C ILE A 236 -11.71 3.68 -21.66
N GLU A 237 -12.89 4.28 -21.75
CA GLU A 237 -13.21 5.21 -22.83
C GLU A 237 -12.52 6.55 -22.59
N CYS A 238 -11.58 6.88 -23.47
CA CYS A 238 -10.74 8.07 -23.38
C CYS A 238 -11.12 9.09 -24.47
N ASN A 239 -10.94 10.38 -24.17
CA ASN A 239 -11.09 11.42 -25.17
C ASN A 239 -10.00 11.30 -26.24
N GLU A 240 -10.35 11.69 -27.47
CA GLU A 240 -9.35 11.79 -28.52
C GLU A 240 -8.35 12.93 -28.23
N SER A 241 -7.10 12.67 -28.55
CA SER A 241 -6.04 13.65 -28.36
C SER A 241 -6.20 14.85 -29.28
N THR A 242 -6.29 16.04 -28.70
CA THR A 242 -6.38 17.32 -29.41
C THR A 242 -5.20 18.24 -29.11
N SER A 243 -4.29 17.83 -28.21
CA SER A 243 -3.14 18.59 -27.74
C SER A 243 -1.83 18.02 -28.30
N GLN A 244 -0.74 18.74 -28.09
CA GLN A 244 0.59 18.24 -28.39
C GLN A 244 1.16 17.54 -27.15
N PRO A 245 1.47 16.24 -27.17
CA PRO A 245 2.12 15.54 -26.06
C PRO A 245 3.59 15.96 -25.95
N ASP A 246 4.19 15.69 -24.79
CA ASP A 246 5.63 15.87 -24.62
C ASP A 246 6.42 14.77 -25.34
N LEU A 247 5.81 13.59 -25.45
CA LEU A 247 6.38 12.46 -26.18
C LEU A 247 5.28 11.52 -26.70
N GLU A 248 5.44 11.04 -27.94
CA GLU A 248 4.63 9.96 -28.50
C GLU A 248 5.37 8.64 -28.33
N ILE A 249 4.76 7.67 -27.61
CA ILE A 249 5.38 6.38 -27.29
C ILE A 249 4.92 5.32 -28.28
N THR A 250 3.61 5.21 -28.53
CA THR A 250 3.04 4.24 -29.46
C THR A 250 2.03 4.91 -30.39
N LYS A 251 2.05 4.51 -31.70
CA LYS A 251 1.31 5.19 -32.77
C LYS A 251 0.01 4.52 -33.16
N SER A 252 -0.10 3.22 -33.01
CA SER A 252 -1.21 2.46 -33.56
C SER A 252 -2.15 1.99 -32.49
N PRO A 253 -3.44 2.30 -32.53
CA PRO A 253 -4.39 1.72 -31.60
C PRO A 253 -4.47 0.21 -31.82
N ASN A 254 -4.20 -0.56 -30.80
CA ASN A 254 -4.54 -1.97 -30.79
C ASN A 254 -6.06 -2.11 -30.84
N LYS A 255 -6.56 -2.98 -31.71
CA LYS A 255 -7.98 -3.33 -31.68
C LYS A 255 -8.19 -4.29 -30.50
N VAL A 256 -8.59 -3.74 -29.36
CA VAL A 256 -9.09 -4.55 -28.26
C VAL A 256 -10.38 -5.22 -28.77
N SER A 257 -10.31 -6.53 -29.03
CA SER A 257 -11.40 -7.28 -29.69
C SER A 257 -12.57 -7.61 -28.75
N ASP A 258 -12.28 -7.78 -27.47
CA ASP A 258 -13.27 -8.16 -26.46
C ASP A 258 -13.29 -7.13 -25.33
N THR A 259 -14.46 -6.52 -25.06
CA THR A 259 -14.62 -5.61 -23.93
C THR A 259 -14.60 -6.39 -22.64
N GLN A 260 -13.63 -6.15 -21.76
CA GLN A 260 -13.66 -6.65 -20.41
C GLN A 260 -14.52 -5.74 -19.53
N GLY A 261 -15.56 -6.31 -18.94
CA GLY A 261 -16.33 -5.63 -17.91
C GLY A 261 -15.45 -5.34 -16.73
N ALA A 262 -15.58 -4.17 -16.16
CA ALA A 262 -14.85 -3.78 -14.96
C ALA A 262 -15.64 -4.22 -13.72
N ASP A 263 -14.97 -4.89 -12.80
CA ASP A 263 -15.55 -5.20 -11.50
C ASP A 263 -15.51 -3.96 -10.61
N VAL A 264 -16.61 -3.70 -9.91
CA VAL A 264 -16.68 -2.73 -8.83
C VAL A 264 -16.85 -3.50 -7.53
N ALA A 265 -15.75 -3.67 -6.81
CA ALA A 265 -15.77 -4.38 -5.54
C ALA A 265 -16.68 -3.69 -4.52
N THR A 266 -17.40 -4.50 -3.74
CA THR A 266 -18.20 -4.02 -2.62
C THR A 266 -17.25 -3.51 -1.52
N ARG A 267 -17.61 -2.37 -0.93
CA ARG A 267 -16.89 -1.82 0.22
C ARG A 267 -17.11 -2.69 1.46
N LEU A 268 -16.09 -2.75 2.28
CA LEU A 268 -16.19 -3.33 3.61
C LEU A 268 -16.99 -2.40 4.54
N SER A 269 -17.57 -2.95 5.61
CA SER A 269 -18.08 -2.14 6.72
C SER A 269 -16.92 -1.52 7.52
N ASP A 270 -17.19 -0.48 8.29
CA ASP A 270 -16.18 0.18 9.13
C ASP A 270 -15.45 -0.82 10.05
N GLU A 271 -16.18 -1.78 10.61
CA GLU A 271 -15.62 -2.81 11.49
C GLU A 271 -14.74 -3.80 10.72
N GLU A 272 -15.16 -4.21 9.53
CA GLU A 272 -14.37 -5.08 8.66
C GLU A 272 -13.10 -4.40 8.18
N GLU A 273 -13.16 -3.11 7.82
CA GLU A 273 -11.96 -2.32 7.46
C GLU A 273 -10.95 -2.27 8.60
N ILE A 274 -11.41 -1.96 9.83
CA ILE A 274 -10.54 -1.91 11.01
C ILE A 274 -9.94 -3.29 11.28
N TRP A 275 -10.74 -4.36 11.20
CA TRP A 275 -10.26 -5.72 11.38
C TRP A 275 -9.19 -6.08 10.35
N GLN A 276 -9.44 -5.84 9.08
CA GLN A 276 -8.49 -6.14 8.02
C GLN A 276 -7.21 -5.31 8.14
N ALA A 277 -7.31 -4.04 8.51
CA ALA A 277 -6.14 -3.20 8.76
C ALA A 277 -5.24 -3.78 9.88
N LEU A 278 -5.83 -4.23 10.98
CA LEU A 278 -5.10 -4.85 12.10
C LEU A 278 -4.45 -6.17 11.69
N VAL A 279 -5.20 -7.02 10.97
CA VAL A 279 -4.70 -8.31 10.48
C VAL A 279 -3.55 -8.14 9.48
N VAL A 280 -3.72 -7.26 8.49
CA VAL A 280 -2.70 -7.01 7.45
C VAL A 280 -1.46 -6.35 8.07
N GLY A 281 -1.63 -5.38 8.96
CA GLY A 281 -0.53 -4.72 9.65
C GLY A 281 0.33 -5.73 10.41
N LEU A 282 -0.29 -6.60 11.22
CA LEU A 282 0.43 -7.62 11.98
C LEU A 282 1.06 -8.68 11.08
N ARG A 283 0.31 -9.19 10.08
CA ARG A 283 0.80 -10.20 9.14
C ARG A 283 2.07 -9.75 8.44
N ASP A 284 2.02 -8.55 7.90
CA ASP A 284 3.13 -8.03 7.10
C ASP A 284 4.32 -7.61 7.96
N TYR A 285 4.09 -7.10 9.17
CA TYR A 285 5.15 -6.84 10.13
C TYR A 285 5.91 -8.14 10.47
N VAL A 286 5.18 -9.21 10.76
CA VAL A 286 5.77 -10.52 11.08
C VAL A 286 6.52 -11.10 9.88
N SER A 287 5.90 -11.12 8.70
CA SER A 287 6.45 -11.75 7.50
C SER A 287 7.64 -10.96 6.91
N LYS A 288 7.52 -9.65 6.77
CA LYS A 288 8.56 -8.78 6.19
C LYS A 288 9.81 -8.70 7.07
N ASN A 289 9.67 -8.89 8.41
CA ASN A 289 10.79 -8.97 9.32
C ASN A 289 11.33 -10.40 9.51
N GLY A 290 10.77 -11.38 8.83
CA GLY A 290 11.24 -12.78 8.88
C GLY A 290 10.92 -13.50 10.19
N PHE A 291 10.00 -12.99 11.01
CA PHE A 291 9.54 -13.69 12.21
C PHE A 291 8.68 -14.91 11.84
N ARG A 292 8.77 -15.96 12.64
CA ARG A 292 8.06 -17.21 12.38
C ARG A 292 6.83 -17.41 13.27
N SER A 293 6.74 -16.68 14.35
CA SER A 293 5.67 -16.79 15.32
C SER A 293 5.56 -15.54 16.16
N VAL A 294 4.43 -15.42 16.85
CA VAL A 294 4.17 -14.38 17.83
C VAL A 294 3.93 -14.99 19.20
N VAL A 295 4.23 -14.25 20.26
CA VAL A 295 3.92 -14.61 21.64
C VAL A 295 3.14 -13.47 22.27
N LEU A 296 2.08 -13.80 23.03
CA LEU A 296 1.28 -12.82 23.78
C LEU A 296 0.88 -13.36 25.15
N GLY A 297 0.71 -12.45 26.10
CA GLY A 297 0.09 -12.74 27.38
C GLY A 297 -1.40 -12.96 27.23
N LEU A 298 -1.93 -14.09 27.67
CA LEU A 298 -3.36 -14.35 27.75
C LEU A 298 -3.81 -14.22 29.20
N SER A 299 -4.56 -13.16 29.48
CA SER A 299 -5.05 -12.84 30.83
C SER A 299 -6.43 -13.44 31.13
N GLY A 300 -7.12 -14.01 30.14
CA GLY A 300 -8.55 -14.35 30.20
C GLY A 300 -9.47 -13.15 29.99
N GLY A 301 -8.93 -11.92 29.81
CA GLY A 301 -9.71 -10.73 29.49
C GLY A 301 -9.91 -10.55 27.99
N ILE A 302 -10.95 -9.76 27.65
CA ILE A 302 -11.39 -9.53 26.26
C ILE A 302 -10.29 -8.93 25.39
N ASP A 303 -9.45 -8.02 25.91
CA ASP A 303 -8.40 -7.37 25.15
C ASP A 303 -7.36 -8.37 24.65
N SER A 304 -6.88 -9.26 25.54
CA SER A 304 -5.93 -10.30 25.17
C SER A 304 -6.54 -11.35 24.24
N ALA A 305 -7.84 -11.62 24.38
CA ALA A 305 -8.57 -12.51 23.48
C ALA A 305 -8.69 -11.90 22.08
N LEU A 306 -8.99 -10.60 21.98
CA LEU A 306 -9.05 -9.87 20.72
C LEU A 306 -7.69 -9.86 20.01
N VAL A 307 -6.60 -9.57 20.74
CA VAL A 307 -5.23 -9.61 20.19
C VAL A 307 -4.89 -11.01 19.68
N ALA A 308 -5.28 -12.06 20.41
CA ALA A 308 -5.09 -13.43 19.97
C ALA A 308 -5.86 -13.75 18.67
N ALA A 309 -7.11 -13.30 18.55
CA ALA A 309 -7.93 -13.49 17.37
C ALA A 309 -7.32 -12.79 16.12
N ILE A 310 -6.87 -11.53 16.27
CA ILE A 310 -6.16 -10.81 15.22
C ILE A 310 -4.88 -11.55 14.82
N ALA A 311 -4.11 -12.04 15.80
CA ALA A 311 -2.88 -12.77 15.52
C ALA A 311 -3.15 -14.09 14.77
N ILE A 312 -4.23 -14.79 15.11
CA ILE A 312 -4.64 -16.03 14.43
C ILE A 312 -4.96 -15.76 12.96
N ASP A 313 -5.74 -14.72 12.68
CA ASP A 313 -6.08 -14.34 11.30
C ASP A 313 -4.86 -13.84 10.52
N ALA A 314 -3.92 -13.18 11.21
CA ALA A 314 -2.71 -12.64 10.59
C ALA A 314 -1.67 -13.71 10.21
N VAL A 315 -1.36 -14.64 11.13
CA VAL A 315 -0.23 -15.58 10.98
C VAL A 315 -0.61 -17.06 11.11
N GLY A 316 -1.87 -17.35 11.36
CA GLY A 316 -2.39 -18.70 11.58
C GLY A 316 -2.18 -19.20 13.01
N ALA A 317 -3.12 -20.00 13.51
CA ALA A 317 -3.15 -20.46 14.90
C ALA A 317 -1.84 -21.13 15.35
N LYS A 318 -1.20 -21.92 14.49
CA LYS A 318 0.05 -22.64 14.80
C LYS A 318 1.25 -21.73 15.02
N ALA A 319 1.20 -20.50 14.57
CA ALA A 319 2.26 -19.52 14.80
C ALA A 319 2.01 -18.63 16.02
N VAL A 320 0.87 -18.81 16.71
CA VAL A 320 0.50 -18.02 17.89
C VAL A 320 0.77 -18.79 19.18
N ASN A 321 1.49 -18.16 20.10
CA ASN A 321 1.85 -18.72 21.40
C ASN A 321 1.22 -17.86 22.52
N GLY A 322 0.18 -18.34 23.17
CA GLY A 322 -0.45 -17.73 24.33
C GLY A 322 0.25 -18.18 25.62
N VAL A 323 0.51 -17.24 26.52
CA VAL A 323 1.09 -17.51 27.82
C VAL A 323 0.23 -16.90 28.91
N ALA A 324 -0.39 -17.74 29.74
CA ALA A 324 -1.01 -17.25 30.98
C ALA A 324 0.07 -17.11 32.07
N MET A 325 0.11 -15.95 32.72
CA MET A 325 1.10 -15.60 33.74
C MET A 325 0.41 -15.31 35.07
N PRO A 326 -0.20 -16.33 35.73
CA PRO A 326 -0.94 -16.10 36.94
C PRO A 326 -0.06 -15.63 38.09
N SER A 327 -0.60 -14.68 38.86
CA SER A 327 -0.08 -14.22 40.14
C SER A 327 -1.05 -14.59 41.25
N LYS A 328 -0.74 -14.24 42.50
CA LYS A 328 -1.65 -14.42 43.64
C LYS A 328 -2.98 -13.63 43.52
N TYR A 329 -3.07 -12.74 42.53
CA TYR A 329 -4.24 -11.91 42.29
C TYR A 329 -5.09 -12.38 41.08
N SER A 330 -4.62 -13.37 40.38
CA SER A 330 -5.33 -13.91 39.21
C SER A 330 -6.47 -14.82 39.71
N SER A 331 -7.66 -14.66 39.11
CA SER A 331 -8.79 -15.54 39.41
C SER A 331 -8.65 -16.86 38.62
N ASP A 332 -9.24 -17.93 39.14
CA ASP A 332 -9.31 -19.21 38.46
C ASP A 332 -10.04 -19.10 37.10
N HIS A 333 -11.12 -18.30 37.07
CA HIS A 333 -11.88 -18.01 35.84
C HIS A 333 -10.99 -17.43 34.71
N SER A 334 -10.05 -16.55 35.03
CA SER A 334 -9.16 -15.96 34.04
C SER A 334 -8.28 -17.01 33.35
N ILE A 335 -7.84 -18.01 34.11
CA ILE A 335 -7.01 -19.10 33.57
C ILE A 335 -7.89 -20.05 32.75
N GLU A 336 -9.09 -20.37 33.22
CA GLU A 336 -10.06 -21.20 32.50
C GLU A 336 -10.46 -20.57 31.17
N ASP A 337 -10.75 -19.27 31.13
CA ASP A 337 -11.10 -18.53 29.92
C ASP A 337 -9.94 -18.51 28.91
N ALA A 338 -8.71 -18.28 29.39
CA ALA A 338 -7.52 -18.31 28.52
C ALA A 338 -7.26 -19.70 27.94
N GLN A 339 -7.47 -20.77 28.75
CA GLN A 339 -7.36 -22.17 28.28
C GLN A 339 -8.45 -22.48 27.26
N ALA A 340 -9.70 -22.10 27.54
CA ALA A 340 -10.83 -22.34 26.64
C ALA A 340 -10.63 -21.63 25.27
N LEU A 341 -10.11 -20.40 25.29
CA LEU A 341 -9.74 -19.70 24.04
C LEU A 341 -8.70 -20.49 23.25
N ALA A 342 -7.65 -20.97 23.93
CA ALA A 342 -6.58 -21.72 23.29
C ALA A 342 -7.08 -23.05 22.72
N ASP A 343 -7.92 -23.78 23.45
CA ASP A 343 -8.51 -25.05 23.01
C ASP A 343 -9.43 -24.87 21.80
N ASN A 344 -10.25 -23.81 21.81
CA ASN A 344 -11.18 -23.50 20.72
C ASN A 344 -10.48 -23.03 19.44
N THR A 345 -9.31 -22.37 19.56
CA THR A 345 -8.61 -21.78 18.42
C THR A 345 -7.43 -22.59 17.94
N GLY A 346 -6.95 -23.53 18.74
CA GLY A 346 -5.82 -24.41 18.41
C GLY A 346 -4.44 -23.71 18.45
N ILE A 347 -4.30 -22.60 19.15
CA ILE A 347 -3.01 -21.93 19.39
C ILE A 347 -2.19 -22.73 20.40
N HIS A 348 -0.88 -22.51 20.41
CA HIS A 348 -0.03 -23.00 21.49
C HIS A 348 -0.32 -22.24 22.76
N PHE A 349 -0.51 -22.97 23.87
CA PHE A 349 -0.81 -22.37 25.17
C PHE A 349 0.06 -22.97 26.26
N ARG A 350 0.49 -22.14 27.20
CA ARG A 350 1.17 -22.57 28.43
C ARG A 350 0.84 -21.65 29.59
N ILE A 351 0.92 -22.22 30.80
CA ILE A 351 0.79 -21.46 32.04
C ILE A 351 2.18 -21.32 32.64
N THR A 352 2.59 -20.08 32.92
CA THR A 352 3.89 -19.76 33.55
C THR A 352 3.64 -18.84 34.75
N PRO A 353 3.48 -19.37 35.98
CA PRO A 353 3.23 -18.55 37.15
C PRO A 353 4.34 -17.55 37.40
N ILE A 354 4.01 -16.29 37.65
CA ILE A 354 4.99 -15.22 37.93
C ILE A 354 5.19 -14.95 39.42
N ALA A 355 4.38 -15.57 40.30
CA ALA A 355 4.48 -15.38 41.75
C ALA A 355 5.91 -15.51 42.30
N PRO A 356 6.71 -16.54 41.95
CA PRO A 356 8.08 -16.64 42.45
C PRO A 356 8.99 -15.47 42.08
N MET A 357 8.79 -14.89 40.87
CA MET A 357 9.55 -13.72 40.42
C MET A 357 9.12 -12.47 41.18
N VAL A 358 7.83 -12.29 41.36
CA VAL A 358 7.27 -11.18 42.14
C VAL A 358 7.77 -11.23 43.59
N ASP A 359 7.74 -12.41 44.23
CA ASP A 359 8.22 -12.61 45.60
C ASP A 359 9.71 -12.31 45.72
N ALA A 360 10.52 -12.72 44.74
CA ALA A 360 11.95 -12.40 44.71
C ALA A 360 12.21 -10.89 44.60
N TYR A 361 11.43 -10.17 43.75
CA TYR A 361 11.51 -8.71 43.71
C TYR A 361 11.12 -8.07 45.06
N LEU A 362 10.00 -8.46 45.63
CA LEU A 362 9.50 -7.90 46.89
C LEU A 362 10.44 -8.17 48.07
N SER A 363 11.15 -9.34 48.08
CA SER A 363 12.09 -9.68 49.12
C SER A 363 13.41 -8.86 49.09
N ASN A 364 13.76 -8.34 47.91
CA ASN A 364 14.99 -7.57 47.68
C ASN A 364 14.79 -6.06 47.62
N LEU A 365 13.53 -5.57 47.52
CA LEU A 365 13.22 -4.16 47.41
C LEU A 365 12.40 -3.72 48.63
N THR A 366 12.94 -2.79 49.44
CA THR A 366 12.23 -2.15 50.52
C THR A 366 11.61 -0.85 50.02
N LEU A 367 10.40 -0.93 49.47
CA LEU A 367 9.65 0.22 48.99
C LEU A 367 8.51 0.53 49.96
N LYS A 368 8.14 1.80 50.06
CA LYS A 368 7.01 2.27 50.92
C LYS A 368 6.14 3.22 50.14
N GLY A 369 4.81 3.15 50.44
CA GLY A 369 3.82 4.06 49.88
C GLY A 369 3.64 3.91 48.36
N LEU A 370 3.49 5.01 47.62
CA LEU A 370 3.23 5.01 46.17
C LEU A 370 4.24 4.24 45.35
N ALA A 371 5.49 4.16 45.81
CA ALA A 371 6.52 3.37 45.08
C ALA A 371 6.27 1.86 45.17
N GLU A 372 5.75 1.38 46.32
CA GLU A 372 5.35 -0.03 46.50
C GLU A 372 4.11 -0.35 45.68
N GLU A 373 3.10 0.52 45.71
CA GLU A 373 1.89 0.37 44.91
C GLU A 373 2.19 0.35 43.40
N ASN A 374 3.07 1.24 42.91
CA ASN A 374 3.50 1.27 41.53
C ASN A 374 4.27 0.02 41.11
N LEU A 375 5.16 -0.49 41.96
CA LEU A 375 5.86 -1.75 41.70
C LEU A 375 4.87 -2.92 41.61
N GLN A 376 3.96 -3.02 42.59
CA GLN A 376 2.93 -4.06 42.61
C GLN A 376 2.03 -4.01 41.37
N ALA A 377 1.67 -2.83 40.90
CA ALA A 377 0.86 -2.67 39.68
C ALA A 377 1.58 -3.09 38.40
N ARG A 378 2.93 -2.94 38.37
CA ARG A 378 3.75 -3.29 37.18
C ARG A 378 4.21 -4.74 37.14
N VAL A 379 4.21 -5.44 38.26
CA VAL A 379 4.60 -6.87 38.34
C VAL A 379 3.39 -7.80 38.49
N ARG A 380 2.20 -7.25 38.44
CA ARG A 380 0.92 -7.97 38.29
C ARG A 380 0.62 -8.21 36.84
#